data_e4a19b391e3908ab0e88d7c39e62332c
#
_entry.id   e4a19b391e3908ab0e88d7c39e62332c
#
_cell.length_a   1.000
_cell.length_b   1.000
_cell.length_c   1.000
_cell.angle_alpha   90.00
_cell.angle_beta   90.00
_cell.angle_gamma   90.00
#
_symmetry.space_group_name_H-M   'P 1'
#
loop_
_entity.id
_entity.type
_entity.pdbx_description
1 polymer ?
#
loop_
_entity_poly.entity_id
_entity_poly.type
_entity_poly.pdbx_seq_one_letter_code
_entity_poly.pdbx_strand_id
1 'polypeptide(L)'
;MLEKPSHLISLASSAVLVSIDVNVWSATKQDRAISNEVTSSKNADKSAGRYVKNLLADHPNHKALVNYRQTIYNWVKRRTYRWNMSQDLLPSVDLPKFKQEFNEHEVSFMKLLDDFVDKYDSIVSDMAFKQGDMFDRNDYPTKEQVRGKFGLRLYVSEVPMSDFRCGIAQDIAEDLFATYTKQAEEIISSVEREQADRFIEVMQSISHCCGVDEYSKDGEVRTKKRKIYDTTIEKAREMCETFKGFNLTNSLELEQARASLEKALKGVTAEDIRDSDAVRHAVKEDIDSIQIGRAHV
;
A
#
# COMPACT_ATOMS: atom_id res chain seq x y z
N MET A 1 -40.15 3.47 -1.56
CA MET A 1 -38.82 2.79 -1.43
C MET A 1 -38.04 3.18 -2.68
N LEU A 2 -36.93 3.91 -2.52
CA LEU A 2 -36.04 4.21 -3.65
C LEU A 2 -35.40 2.88 -4.10
N GLU A 3 -35.47 2.57 -5.39
CA GLU A 3 -34.78 1.39 -5.93
C GLU A 3 -33.28 1.62 -5.83
N LYS A 4 -32.56 0.66 -5.23
CA LYS A 4 -31.11 0.71 -5.11
C LYS A 4 -30.47 0.44 -6.47
N PRO A 5 -29.52 1.26 -6.92
CA PRO A 5 -28.81 1.01 -8.17
C PRO A 5 -28.12 -0.37 -8.15
N SER A 6 -28.23 -1.10 -9.25
CA SER A 6 -27.70 -2.47 -9.36
C SER A 6 -26.19 -2.57 -9.10
N HIS A 7 -25.42 -1.54 -9.47
CA HIS A 7 -23.98 -1.46 -9.22
C HIS A 7 -23.62 -1.31 -7.74
N LEU A 8 -24.44 -0.61 -6.92
CA LEU A 8 -24.25 -0.53 -5.48
C LEU A 8 -24.48 -1.89 -4.80
N ILE A 9 -25.50 -2.62 -5.23
CA ILE A 9 -25.80 -3.96 -4.74
C ILE A 9 -24.64 -4.91 -5.12
N SER A 10 -24.15 -4.81 -6.35
CA SER A 10 -22.99 -5.58 -6.82
C SER A 10 -21.74 -5.27 -6.00
N LEU A 11 -21.44 -4.00 -5.77
CA LEU A 11 -20.28 -3.59 -4.95
C LEU A 11 -20.36 -4.12 -3.51
N ALA A 12 -21.51 -3.95 -2.84
CA ALA A 12 -21.70 -4.40 -1.47
C ALA A 12 -21.67 -5.91 -1.30
N SER A 13 -21.99 -6.68 -2.37
CA SER A 13 -21.90 -8.14 -2.37
C SER A 13 -20.51 -8.68 -2.70
N SER A 14 -19.69 -7.89 -3.41
CA SER A 14 -18.39 -8.33 -3.94
C SER A 14 -17.20 -7.78 -3.15
N ALA A 15 -17.40 -6.82 -2.24
CA ALA A 15 -16.33 -6.18 -1.51
C ALA A 15 -16.67 -5.91 -0.05
N VAL A 16 -15.62 -5.71 0.73
CA VAL A 16 -15.67 -5.23 2.12
C VAL A 16 -14.78 -4.00 2.25
N LEU A 17 -15.03 -3.19 3.26
CA LEU A 17 -14.14 -2.09 3.63
C LEU A 17 -13.15 -2.55 4.70
N VAL A 18 -11.90 -2.23 4.49
CA VAL A 18 -10.82 -2.50 5.44
C VAL A 18 -10.14 -1.20 5.85
N SER A 19 -9.70 -1.14 7.09
CA SER A 19 -8.86 -0.07 7.61
C SER A 19 -7.78 -0.67 8.48
N ILE A 20 -6.53 -0.23 8.30
CA ILE A 20 -5.41 -0.69 9.12
C ILE A 20 -4.85 0.49 9.90
N ASP A 21 -4.78 0.32 11.20
CA ASP A 21 -4.13 1.24 12.13
C ASP A 21 -2.77 0.67 12.54
N VAL A 22 -1.70 1.39 12.18
CA VAL A 22 -0.32 1.01 12.50
C VAL A 22 0.30 2.12 13.33
N ASN A 23 0.25 1.95 14.63
CA ASN A 23 0.83 2.89 15.58
C ASN A 23 2.31 2.56 15.83
N VAL A 24 3.17 3.52 15.58
CA VAL A 24 4.60 3.48 15.88
C VAL A 24 4.97 4.78 16.58
N TRP A 25 5.56 4.68 17.75
CA TRP A 25 6.04 5.84 18.49
C TRP A 25 7.02 6.66 17.65
N SER A 26 6.78 7.97 17.52
CA SER A 26 7.64 8.88 16.77
C SER A 26 9.00 9.10 17.44
N ALA A 27 9.10 8.84 18.75
CA ALA A 27 10.29 9.08 19.56
C ALA A 27 10.85 10.50 19.42
N THR A 28 9.98 11.49 19.32
CA THR A 28 10.34 12.90 19.22
C THR A 28 9.78 13.70 20.37
N LYS A 29 10.50 14.74 20.77
CA LYS A 29 10.08 15.71 21.80
C LYS A 29 10.53 17.11 21.43
N GLN A 30 9.61 18.09 21.52
CA GLN A 30 10.00 19.49 21.36
C GLN A 30 10.84 19.95 22.55
N ASP A 31 12.01 20.52 22.27
CA ASP A 31 12.84 21.19 23.26
C ASP A 31 12.59 22.71 23.21
N ARG A 32 11.92 23.22 24.25
CA ARG A 32 11.55 24.63 24.32
C ARG A 32 12.75 25.51 24.67
N ALA A 33 13.69 25.01 25.47
CA ALA A 33 14.86 25.76 25.86
C ALA A 33 15.75 26.04 24.64
N ILE A 34 16.11 25.00 23.90
CA ILE A 34 16.87 25.14 22.66
C ILE A 34 16.11 25.95 21.59
N SER A 35 14.78 25.76 21.47
CA SER A 35 13.96 26.57 20.56
C SER A 35 14.08 28.06 20.86
N ASN A 36 13.98 28.46 22.11
CA ASN A 36 14.11 29.85 22.54
C ASN A 36 15.54 30.38 22.34
N GLU A 37 16.55 29.58 22.64
CA GLU A 37 17.96 29.95 22.42
C GLU A 37 18.23 30.27 20.96
N VAL A 38 17.82 29.36 20.05
CA VAL A 38 18.01 29.53 18.59
C VAL A 38 17.24 30.77 18.09
N THR A 39 15.98 30.94 18.47
CA THR A 39 15.20 32.12 18.02
C THR A 39 15.77 33.41 18.55
N SER A 40 16.20 33.46 19.82
CA SER A 40 16.82 34.62 20.42
C SER A 40 18.17 34.96 19.78
N SER A 41 19.01 33.97 19.49
CA SER A 41 20.31 34.16 18.83
C SER A 41 20.18 34.71 17.42
N LYS A 42 19.01 34.55 16.79
CA LYS A 42 18.69 35.06 15.43
C LYS A 42 17.82 36.32 15.45
N ASN A 43 17.53 36.87 16.62
CA ASN A 43 16.58 38.00 16.80
C ASN A 43 15.22 37.72 16.13
N ALA A 44 14.76 36.45 16.18
CA ALA A 44 13.52 36.01 15.59
C ALA A 44 12.40 35.89 16.64
N ASP A 45 11.16 36.01 16.20
CA ASP A 45 10.02 35.73 17.08
C ASP A 45 9.98 34.25 17.50
N LYS A 46 9.50 33.99 18.72
CA LYS A 46 9.42 32.60 19.27
C LYS A 46 8.59 31.65 18.42
N SER A 47 7.65 32.18 17.62
CA SER A 47 6.82 31.41 16.71
C SER A 47 7.52 31.03 15.40
N ALA A 48 8.66 31.68 15.08
CA ALA A 48 9.37 31.52 13.81
C ALA A 48 10.03 30.12 13.65
N GLY A 49 10.21 29.38 14.76
CA GLY A 49 10.81 28.06 14.67
C GLY A 49 10.67 27.26 15.97
N ARG A 50 10.89 25.95 15.84
CA ARG A 50 10.93 25.04 16.98
C ARG A 50 11.99 23.97 16.75
N TYR A 51 12.71 23.64 17.79
CA TYR A 51 13.63 22.53 17.80
C TYR A 51 12.92 21.27 18.32
N VAL A 52 13.04 20.19 17.54
CA VAL A 52 12.46 18.88 17.90
C VAL A 52 13.60 17.89 18.08
N LYS A 53 13.74 17.39 19.28
CA LYS A 53 14.73 16.40 19.66
C LYS A 53 14.28 15.02 19.19
N ASN A 54 15.16 14.28 18.50
CA ASN A 54 14.96 12.87 18.18
C ASN A 54 15.50 12.02 19.33
N LEU A 55 14.62 11.48 20.16
CA LEU A 55 14.99 10.78 21.39
C LEU A 55 15.83 9.52 21.16
N LEU A 56 15.61 8.83 20.05
CA LEU A 56 16.31 7.56 19.75
C LEU A 56 17.41 7.70 18.68
N ALA A 57 17.65 8.92 18.18
CA ALA A 57 18.73 9.23 17.25
C ALA A 57 18.86 8.19 16.12
N ASP A 58 17.73 7.81 15.51
CA ASP A 58 17.63 6.82 14.43
C ASP A 58 18.17 5.42 14.79
N HIS A 59 18.00 5.00 16.04
CA HIS A 59 18.45 3.69 16.49
C HIS A 59 17.86 2.55 15.62
N PRO A 60 18.68 1.56 15.18
CA PRO A 60 18.28 0.55 14.20
C PRO A 60 16.99 -0.21 14.55
N ASN A 61 16.81 -0.60 15.82
CA ASN A 61 15.62 -1.34 16.27
C ASN A 61 14.33 -0.51 16.14
N HIS A 62 14.37 0.80 16.45
CA HIS A 62 13.22 1.68 16.25
C HIS A 62 12.98 1.93 14.76
N LYS A 63 14.05 2.18 14.00
CA LYS A 63 13.96 2.37 12.55
C LYS A 63 13.38 1.16 11.82
N ALA A 64 13.68 -0.06 12.31
CA ALA A 64 13.07 -1.28 11.77
C ALA A 64 11.54 -1.28 11.89
N LEU A 65 10.98 -0.85 13.04
CA LEU A 65 9.53 -0.70 13.25
C LEU A 65 8.92 0.39 12.35
N VAL A 66 9.60 1.54 12.21
CA VAL A 66 9.16 2.62 11.32
C VAL A 66 9.13 2.14 9.85
N ASN A 67 10.16 1.44 9.41
CA ASN A 67 10.23 0.89 8.06
C ASN A 67 9.19 -0.21 7.85
N TYR A 68 8.95 -1.05 8.87
CA TYR A 68 7.96 -2.11 8.77
C TYR A 68 6.53 -1.57 8.67
N ARG A 69 6.21 -0.46 9.36
CA ARG A 69 4.96 0.28 9.15
C ARG A 69 4.77 0.63 7.67
N GLN A 70 5.80 1.15 7.00
CA GLN A 70 5.71 1.47 5.58
C GLN A 70 5.50 0.22 4.71
N THR A 71 6.13 -0.90 5.08
CA THR A 71 5.93 -2.20 4.41
C THR A 71 4.47 -2.64 4.49
N ILE A 72 3.84 -2.53 5.66
CA ILE A 72 2.42 -2.85 5.86
C ILE A 72 1.53 -1.95 4.98
N TYR A 73 1.73 -0.62 4.99
CA TYR A 73 0.93 0.29 4.15
C TYR A 73 1.10 0.00 2.66
N ASN A 74 2.31 -0.32 2.21
CA ASN A 74 2.56 -0.69 0.81
C ASN A 74 1.92 -2.04 0.45
N TRP A 75 1.88 -2.99 1.39
CA TRP A 75 1.18 -4.26 1.21
C TRP A 75 -0.33 -4.05 1.07
N VAL A 76 -0.95 -3.27 1.96
CA VAL A 76 -2.37 -2.91 1.88
C VAL A 76 -2.70 -2.26 0.54
N LYS A 77 -1.97 -1.20 0.19
CA LYS A 77 -2.20 -0.45 -1.05
C LYS A 77 -2.18 -1.32 -2.30
N ARG A 78 -1.38 -2.38 -2.33
CA ARG A 78 -1.32 -3.29 -3.48
C ARG A 78 -2.50 -4.26 -3.58
N ARG A 79 -3.24 -4.48 -2.47
CA ARG A 79 -4.34 -5.45 -2.38
C ARG A 79 -5.70 -4.83 -2.32
N THR A 80 -5.77 -3.51 -2.15
CA THR A 80 -7.00 -2.77 -1.94
C THR A 80 -7.13 -1.64 -2.93
N TYR A 81 -8.32 -1.05 -2.97
CA TYR A 81 -8.62 0.16 -3.72
C TYR A 81 -9.13 1.24 -2.76
N ARG A 82 -8.83 2.49 -3.03
CA ARG A 82 -9.22 3.58 -2.13
C ARG A 82 -10.73 3.78 -2.10
N TRP A 83 -11.33 3.70 -0.91
CA TRP A 83 -12.72 4.05 -0.68
C TRP A 83 -12.87 5.50 -0.23
N ASN A 84 -12.18 5.87 0.84
CA ASN A 84 -12.13 7.22 1.39
C ASN A 84 -10.79 7.48 2.08
N MET A 85 -10.68 8.56 2.85
CA MET A 85 -9.40 8.91 3.52
C MET A 85 -8.92 7.87 4.53
N SER A 86 -9.80 7.08 5.12
CA SER A 86 -9.49 6.15 6.22
C SER A 86 -9.77 4.68 5.91
N GLN A 87 -10.46 4.38 4.83
CA GLN A 87 -10.89 3.03 4.46
C GLN A 87 -10.53 2.71 3.02
N ASP A 88 -10.20 1.47 2.80
CA ASP A 88 -9.91 0.90 1.49
C ASP A 88 -10.91 -0.23 1.18
N LEU A 89 -11.23 -0.40 -0.09
CA LEU A 89 -12.10 -1.44 -0.60
C LEU A 89 -11.28 -2.69 -0.90
N LEU A 90 -11.69 -3.81 -0.33
CA LEU A 90 -11.06 -5.11 -0.54
C LEU A 90 -12.06 -6.07 -1.21
N PRO A 91 -11.69 -6.75 -2.32
CA PRO A 91 -12.52 -7.83 -2.87
C PRO A 91 -12.86 -8.88 -1.82
N SER A 92 -14.13 -9.26 -1.69
CA SER A 92 -14.57 -10.24 -0.68
C SER A 92 -13.89 -11.59 -0.84
N VAL A 93 -13.55 -11.98 -2.07
CA VAL A 93 -12.84 -13.22 -2.39
C VAL A 93 -11.42 -13.26 -1.83
N ASP A 94 -10.79 -12.08 -1.67
CA ASP A 94 -9.42 -11.96 -1.17
C ASP A 94 -9.36 -11.82 0.36
N LEU A 95 -10.51 -11.59 1.03
CA LEU A 95 -10.55 -11.36 2.48
C LEU A 95 -9.89 -12.48 3.30
N PRO A 96 -10.10 -13.79 3.02
CA PRO A 96 -9.46 -14.86 3.78
C PRO A 96 -7.93 -14.80 3.68
N LYS A 97 -7.39 -14.61 2.46
CA LYS A 97 -5.96 -14.50 2.20
C LYS A 97 -5.39 -13.23 2.83
N PHE A 98 -6.08 -12.11 2.66
CA PHE A 98 -5.70 -10.82 3.27
C PHE A 98 -5.59 -10.93 4.80
N LYS A 99 -6.56 -11.59 5.45
CA LYS A 99 -6.56 -11.80 6.89
C LYS A 99 -5.41 -12.72 7.34
N GLN A 100 -5.12 -13.78 6.58
CA GLN A 100 -3.97 -14.64 6.87
C GLN A 100 -2.66 -13.85 6.80
N GLU A 101 -2.43 -13.11 5.72
CA GLU A 101 -1.22 -12.30 5.55
C GLU A 101 -1.12 -11.19 6.60
N PHE A 102 -2.25 -10.59 7.00
CA PHE A 102 -2.28 -9.63 8.10
C PHE A 102 -1.77 -10.26 9.41
N ASN A 103 -2.19 -11.49 9.73
CA ASN A 103 -1.70 -12.20 10.92
C ASN A 103 -0.18 -12.44 10.85
N GLU A 104 0.36 -12.74 9.67
CA GLU A 104 1.81 -12.89 9.47
C GLU A 104 2.55 -11.56 9.68
N HIS A 105 1.96 -10.46 9.22
CA HIS A 105 2.48 -9.12 9.49
C HIS A 105 2.38 -8.77 10.98
N GLU A 106 1.31 -9.14 11.65
CA GLU A 106 1.14 -8.91 13.09
C GLU A 106 2.22 -9.65 13.90
N VAL A 107 2.45 -10.94 13.62
CA VAL A 107 3.53 -11.73 14.25
C VAL A 107 4.89 -11.08 14.03
N SER A 108 5.18 -10.66 12.81
CA SER A 108 6.46 -10.02 12.47
C SER A 108 6.62 -8.66 13.14
N PHE A 109 5.55 -7.86 13.21
CA PHE A 109 5.54 -6.56 13.90
C PHE A 109 5.75 -6.74 15.40
N MET A 110 5.07 -7.70 16.03
CA MET A 110 5.22 -7.98 17.46
C MET A 110 6.63 -8.46 17.80
N LYS A 111 7.24 -9.28 16.95
CA LYS A 111 8.64 -9.71 17.14
C LYS A 111 9.60 -8.51 17.10
N LEU A 112 9.44 -7.59 16.16
CA LEU A 112 10.26 -6.36 16.09
C LEU A 112 10.03 -5.48 17.33
N LEU A 113 8.80 -5.41 17.81
CA LEU A 113 8.44 -4.67 19.02
C LEU A 113 9.08 -5.28 20.27
N ASP A 114 9.01 -6.60 20.43
CA ASP A 114 9.63 -7.31 21.54
C ASP A 114 11.16 -7.09 21.55
N ASP A 115 11.81 -7.26 20.40
CA ASP A 115 13.26 -6.98 20.25
C ASP A 115 13.64 -5.54 20.60
N PHE A 116 12.78 -4.57 20.28
CA PHE A 116 12.98 -3.17 20.63
C PHE A 116 12.79 -2.92 22.12
N VAL A 117 11.70 -3.42 22.72
CA VAL A 117 11.36 -3.21 24.13
C VAL A 117 12.39 -3.89 25.04
N ASP A 118 12.86 -5.08 24.69
CA ASP A 118 13.88 -5.79 25.47
C ASP A 118 15.18 -5.01 25.57
N LYS A 119 15.58 -4.35 24.48
CA LYS A 119 16.81 -3.53 24.40
C LYS A 119 16.61 -2.08 24.83
N TYR A 120 15.38 -1.65 25.19
CA TYR A 120 15.03 -0.24 25.35
C TYR A 120 15.91 0.48 26.37
N ASP A 121 16.21 -0.12 27.54
CA ASP A 121 17.04 0.53 28.57
C ASP A 121 18.49 0.72 28.10
N SER A 122 19.03 -0.26 27.37
CA SER A 122 20.35 -0.13 26.75
C SER A 122 20.37 0.98 25.70
N ILE A 123 19.30 1.05 24.86
CA ILE A 123 19.15 2.10 23.87
C ILE A 123 19.12 3.48 24.52
N VAL A 124 18.36 3.64 25.61
CA VAL A 124 18.30 4.91 26.36
C VAL A 124 19.66 5.28 26.94
N SER A 125 20.39 4.30 27.45
CA SER A 125 21.77 4.53 27.96
C SER A 125 22.71 5.00 26.85
N ASP A 126 22.63 4.41 25.67
CA ASP A 126 23.43 4.83 24.51
C ASP A 126 23.08 6.27 24.07
N MET A 127 21.82 6.70 24.25
CA MET A 127 21.40 8.06 23.90
C MET A 127 22.02 9.11 24.80
N ALA A 128 22.36 8.79 26.05
CA ALA A 128 23.09 9.70 26.94
C ALA A 128 24.42 10.12 26.32
N PHE A 129 25.14 9.20 25.68
CA PHE A 129 26.39 9.52 24.98
C PHE A 129 26.15 10.27 23.66
N LYS A 130 25.12 9.92 22.92
CA LYS A 130 24.87 10.53 21.61
C LYS A 130 24.30 11.95 21.69
N GLN A 131 23.51 12.25 22.72
CA GLN A 131 22.84 13.53 22.87
C GLN A 131 23.62 14.52 23.73
N GLY A 132 24.63 14.05 24.49
CA GLY A 132 25.42 14.92 25.36
C GLY A 132 24.55 15.75 26.30
N ASP A 133 24.78 17.06 26.36
CA ASP A 133 24.06 17.98 27.24
C ASP A 133 22.55 18.14 26.89
N MET A 134 22.12 17.64 25.74
CA MET A 134 20.68 17.60 25.38
C MET A 134 19.94 16.41 25.97
N PHE A 135 20.64 15.46 26.58
CA PHE A 135 20.01 14.29 27.17
C PHE A 135 19.30 14.62 28.48
N ASP A 136 18.03 14.25 28.55
CA ASP A 136 17.23 14.27 29.80
C ASP A 136 16.53 12.93 29.93
N ARG A 137 16.83 12.19 31.02
CA ARG A 137 16.21 10.88 31.30
C ARG A 137 14.68 10.97 31.40
N ASN A 138 14.14 12.11 31.82
CA ASN A 138 12.70 12.34 31.96
C ASN A 138 11.99 12.44 30.60
N ASP A 139 12.72 12.61 29.50
CA ASP A 139 12.16 12.58 28.14
C ASP A 139 11.76 11.19 27.69
N TYR A 140 12.29 10.15 28.35
CA TYR A 140 12.12 8.75 27.98
C TYR A 140 11.07 8.07 28.85
N PRO A 141 9.94 7.62 28.26
CA PRO A 141 8.92 6.86 28.98
C PRO A 141 9.46 5.53 29.52
N THR A 142 8.72 4.88 30.43
CA THR A 142 9.05 3.53 30.90
C THR A 142 8.84 2.50 29.78
N LYS A 143 9.38 1.28 29.92
CA LYS A 143 9.20 0.18 28.97
C LYS A 143 7.73 -0.10 28.69
N GLU A 144 6.90 -0.13 29.74
CA GLU A 144 5.46 -0.41 29.66
C GLU A 144 4.73 0.70 28.90
N GLN A 145 5.08 1.95 29.20
CA GLN A 145 4.52 3.12 28.50
C GLN A 145 4.95 3.14 27.03
N VAL A 146 6.20 2.78 26.74
CA VAL A 146 6.70 2.70 25.37
C VAL A 146 6.00 1.60 24.60
N ARG A 147 5.86 0.39 25.18
CA ARG A 147 5.15 -0.72 24.54
C ARG A 147 3.72 -0.33 24.14
N GLY A 148 3.01 0.42 24.98
CA GLY A 148 1.66 0.92 24.71
C GLY A 148 1.55 1.95 23.58
N LYS A 149 2.68 2.49 23.07
CA LYS A 149 2.69 3.44 21.94
C LYS A 149 2.76 2.76 20.57
N PHE A 150 2.84 1.44 20.55
CA PHE A 150 2.87 0.63 19.33
C PHE A 150 1.60 -0.21 19.23
N GLY A 151 1.15 -0.43 18.02
CA GLY A 151 -0.01 -1.28 17.78
C GLY A 151 -0.23 -1.52 16.30
N LEU A 152 -0.82 -2.65 15.99
CA LEU A 152 -1.26 -3.02 14.67
C LEU A 152 -2.68 -3.58 14.79
N ARG A 153 -3.64 -2.99 14.05
CA ARG A 153 -5.05 -3.39 14.11
C ARG A 153 -5.67 -3.37 12.73
N LEU A 154 -6.47 -4.38 12.46
CA LEU A 154 -7.30 -4.49 11.28
C LEU A 154 -8.77 -4.28 11.66
N TYR A 155 -9.44 -3.40 10.94
CA TYR A 155 -10.88 -3.20 11.01
C TYR A 155 -11.48 -3.63 9.67
N VAL A 156 -12.57 -4.38 9.76
CA VAL A 156 -13.34 -4.82 8.58
C VAL A 156 -14.79 -4.39 8.78
N SER A 157 -15.39 -3.80 7.78
CA SER A 157 -16.80 -3.40 7.78
C SER A 157 -17.44 -3.66 6.42
N GLU A 158 -18.75 -3.72 6.41
CA GLU A 158 -19.53 -3.83 5.18
C GLU A 158 -19.47 -2.52 4.39
N VAL A 159 -19.60 -2.63 3.07
CA VAL A 159 -19.82 -1.46 2.23
C VAL A 159 -21.22 -0.90 2.53
N PRO A 160 -21.36 0.37 2.92
CA PRO A 160 -22.66 0.94 3.27
C PRO A 160 -23.63 0.90 2.07
N MET A 161 -24.84 0.48 2.30
CA MET A 161 -25.87 0.34 1.26
C MET A 161 -26.91 1.47 1.31
N SER A 162 -26.53 2.72 1.48
CA SER A 162 -27.43 3.90 1.42
C SER A 162 -28.78 3.74 2.14
N ASP A 163 -28.87 2.84 3.13
CA ASP A 163 -30.07 2.59 3.90
C ASP A 163 -30.08 3.53 5.12
N PHE A 164 -30.50 4.76 4.89
CA PHE A 164 -30.59 5.77 5.95
C PHE A 164 -31.82 5.50 6.82
N ARG A 165 -31.74 4.54 7.75
CA ARG A 165 -32.80 4.19 8.71
C ARG A 165 -32.89 5.17 9.89
N CYS A 166 -32.30 6.34 9.76
CA CYS A 166 -32.44 7.40 10.73
C CYS A 166 -33.76 8.12 10.53
N GLY A 167 -34.38 8.63 11.60
CA GLY A 167 -35.61 9.43 11.54
C GLY A 167 -35.36 10.83 10.96
N ILE A 168 -34.81 10.89 9.74
CA ILE A 168 -34.57 12.12 8.97
C ILE A 168 -35.75 12.40 8.03
N ALA A 169 -35.96 13.67 7.70
CA ALA A 169 -36.98 14.06 6.75
C ALA A 169 -36.72 13.42 5.37
N GLN A 170 -37.81 13.13 4.64
CA GLN A 170 -37.73 12.35 3.39
C GLN A 170 -36.92 13.09 2.32
N ASP A 171 -37.00 14.40 2.21
CA ASP A 171 -36.24 15.23 1.29
C ASP A 171 -34.73 15.16 1.56
N ILE A 172 -34.31 15.14 2.83
CA ILE A 172 -32.93 14.98 3.23
C ILE A 172 -32.46 13.55 2.90
N ALA A 173 -33.29 12.53 3.12
CA ALA A 173 -32.96 11.15 2.79
C ALA A 173 -32.74 10.95 1.29
N GLU A 174 -33.56 11.60 0.45
CA GLU A 174 -33.43 11.58 -1.01
C GLU A 174 -32.14 12.27 -1.48
N ASP A 175 -31.80 13.42 -0.92
CA ASP A 175 -30.55 14.14 -1.24
C ASP A 175 -29.30 13.35 -0.83
N LEU A 176 -29.31 12.78 0.38
CA LEU A 176 -28.23 11.91 0.85
C LEU A 176 -28.08 10.65 -0.02
N PHE A 177 -29.19 10.06 -0.44
CA PHE A 177 -29.17 8.90 -1.32
C PHE A 177 -28.55 9.25 -2.68
N ALA A 178 -28.95 10.38 -3.29
CA ALA A 178 -28.39 10.84 -4.55
C ALA A 178 -26.89 11.13 -4.45
N THR A 179 -26.49 11.82 -3.38
CA THR A 179 -25.08 12.13 -3.10
C THR A 179 -24.26 10.85 -2.92
N TYR A 180 -24.76 9.89 -2.13
CA TYR A 180 -24.08 8.63 -1.89
C TYR A 180 -23.95 7.79 -3.17
N THR A 181 -25.03 7.74 -3.99
CA THR A 181 -25.01 7.03 -5.27
C THR A 181 -23.93 7.59 -6.19
N LYS A 182 -23.85 8.92 -6.32
CA LYS A 182 -22.83 9.58 -7.12
C LYS A 182 -21.41 9.28 -6.61
N GLN A 183 -21.19 9.34 -5.31
CA GLN A 183 -19.88 8.99 -4.71
C GLN A 183 -19.49 7.55 -5.00
N ALA A 184 -20.43 6.61 -4.92
CA ALA A 184 -20.16 5.21 -5.21
C ALA A 184 -19.85 4.98 -6.70
N GLU A 185 -20.51 5.67 -7.62
CA GLU A 185 -20.21 5.65 -9.06
C GLU A 185 -18.80 6.18 -9.35
N GLU A 186 -18.41 7.29 -8.70
CA GLU A 186 -17.07 7.85 -8.80
C GLU A 186 -15.99 6.86 -8.28
N ILE A 187 -16.27 6.16 -7.17
CA ILE A 187 -15.38 5.13 -6.62
C ILE A 187 -15.26 3.94 -7.56
N ILE A 188 -16.38 3.42 -8.10
CA ILE A 188 -16.37 2.30 -9.04
C ILE A 188 -15.54 2.65 -10.28
N SER A 189 -15.73 3.85 -10.84
CA SER A 189 -14.95 4.33 -11.98
C SER A 189 -13.46 4.48 -11.63
N SER A 190 -13.15 4.91 -10.41
CA SER A 190 -11.77 5.00 -9.90
C SER A 190 -11.12 3.62 -9.76
N VAL A 191 -11.87 2.64 -9.24
CA VAL A 191 -11.42 1.24 -9.11
C VAL A 191 -11.12 0.63 -10.48
N GLU A 192 -12.00 0.82 -11.47
CA GLU A 192 -11.79 0.32 -12.83
C GLU A 192 -10.53 0.91 -13.46
N ARG A 193 -10.35 2.23 -13.31
CA ARG A 193 -9.14 2.90 -13.80
C ARG A 193 -7.88 2.37 -13.12
N GLU A 194 -7.90 2.21 -11.82
CA GLU A 194 -6.77 1.66 -11.08
C GLU A 194 -6.48 0.20 -11.45
N GLN A 195 -7.50 -0.59 -11.75
CA GLN A 195 -7.33 -1.95 -12.28
C GLN A 195 -6.62 -1.92 -13.63
N ALA A 196 -7.07 -1.07 -14.56
CA ALA A 196 -6.42 -0.90 -15.86
C ALA A 196 -4.95 -0.49 -15.72
N ASP A 197 -4.65 0.49 -14.88
CA ASP A 197 -3.28 0.96 -14.62
C ASP A 197 -2.41 -0.17 -14.05
N ARG A 198 -2.90 -0.96 -13.12
CA ARG A 198 -2.19 -2.12 -12.56
C ARG A 198 -1.90 -3.19 -13.63
N PHE A 199 -2.85 -3.48 -14.53
CA PHE A 199 -2.61 -4.38 -15.66
C PHE A 199 -1.52 -3.85 -16.59
N ILE A 200 -1.59 -2.57 -16.95
CA ILE A 200 -0.59 -1.92 -17.79
C ILE A 200 0.80 -1.99 -17.15
N GLU A 201 0.91 -1.64 -15.85
CA GLU A 201 2.18 -1.67 -15.11
C GLU A 201 2.81 -3.08 -15.10
N VAL A 202 2.00 -4.11 -14.85
CA VAL A 202 2.48 -5.50 -14.82
C VAL A 202 2.91 -5.95 -16.21
N MET A 203 2.13 -5.69 -17.26
CA MET A 203 2.48 -6.02 -18.63
C MET A 203 3.76 -5.32 -19.10
N GLN A 204 3.88 -4.01 -18.81
CA GLN A 204 5.09 -3.25 -19.12
C GLN A 204 6.30 -3.80 -18.37
N SER A 205 6.14 -4.21 -17.11
CA SER A 205 7.22 -4.81 -16.32
C SER A 205 7.71 -6.12 -16.94
N ILE A 206 6.80 -7.00 -17.38
CA ILE A 206 7.17 -8.26 -18.01
C ILE A 206 7.81 -8.01 -19.38
N SER A 207 7.20 -7.20 -20.24
CA SER A 207 7.73 -6.82 -21.55
C SER A 207 9.14 -6.22 -21.43
N HIS A 208 9.33 -5.30 -20.47
CA HIS A 208 10.63 -4.71 -20.18
C HIS A 208 11.66 -5.78 -19.77
N CYS A 209 11.30 -6.70 -18.87
CA CYS A 209 12.19 -7.78 -18.42
C CYS A 209 12.51 -8.78 -19.53
N CYS A 210 11.61 -8.95 -20.50
CA CYS A 210 11.86 -9.76 -21.71
C CYS A 210 12.75 -9.06 -22.74
N GLY A 211 13.04 -7.77 -22.60
CA GLY A 211 13.92 -7.00 -23.47
C GLY A 211 15.41 -7.27 -23.25
N VAL A 212 16.23 -6.61 -24.08
CA VAL A 212 17.69 -6.60 -24.00
C VAL A 212 18.19 -5.17 -23.83
N ASP A 213 19.33 -5.02 -23.17
CA ASP A 213 20.06 -3.77 -23.08
C ASP A 213 21.21 -3.80 -24.10
N GLU A 214 21.35 -2.74 -24.88
CA GLU A 214 22.49 -2.55 -25.78
C GLU A 214 23.56 -1.73 -25.04
N TYR A 215 24.80 -2.14 -25.10
CA TYR A 215 25.93 -1.41 -24.56
C TYR A 215 27.13 -1.49 -25.47
N SER A 216 27.91 -0.43 -25.56
CA SER A 216 29.15 -0.41 -26.34
C SER A 216 30.31 -0.82 -25.45
N LYS A 217 31.09 -1.81 -25.90
CA LYS A 217 32.35 -2.22 -25.30
C LYS A 217 33.37 -2.47 -26.39
N ASP A 218 34.55 -1.87 -26.29
CA ASP A 218 35.65 -2.00 -27.25
C ASP A 218 35.28 -1.59 -28.68
N GLY A 219 34.30 -0.65 -28.85
CA GLY A 219 33.80 -0.21 -30.16
C GLY A 219 32.77 -1.13 -30.82
N GLU A 220 32.40 -2.21 -30.17
CA GLU A 220 31.35 -3.14 -30.60
C GLU A 220 30.08 -2.95 -29.81
N VAL A 221 28.93 -3.00 -30.47
CA VAL A 221 27.61 -3.02 -29.82
C VAL A 221 27.32 -4.45 -29.37
N ARG A 222 27.16 -4.62 -28.09
CA ARG A 222 26.80 -5.90 -27.45
C ARG A 222 25.44 -5.79 -26.79
N THR A 223 24.72 -6.91 -26.75
CA THR A 223 23.41 -7.00 -26.09
C THR A 223 23.51 -7.83 -24.82
N LYS A 224 22.72 -7.42 -23.78
CA LYS A 224 22.59 -8.16 -22.55
C LYS A 224 21.11 -8.34 -22.23
N LYS A 225 20.69 -9.58 -21.98
CA LYS A 225 19.32 -9.89 -21.55
C LYS A 225 19.04 -9.26 -20.19
N ARG A 226 17.89 -8.61 -20.05
CA ARG A 226 17.40 -8.12 -18.76
C ARG A 226 17.00 -9.29 -17.88
N LYS A 227 17.12 -9.13 -16.57
CA LYS A 227 16.74 -10.17 -15.61
C LYS A 227 15.24 -10.18 -15.41
N ILE A 228 14.62 -11.35 -15.44
CA ILE A 228 13.26 -11.59 -15.00
C ILE A 228 13.27 -12.41 -13.71
N TYR A 229 12.40 -12.06 -12.77
CA TYR A 229 12.28 -12.72 -11.47
C TYR A 229 10.98 -13.51 -11.41
N ASP A 230 10.96 -14.60 -10.66
CA ASP A 230 9.76 -15.43 -10.44
C ASP A 230 8.62 -14.60 -9.86
N THR A 231 8.93 -13.69 -8.93
CA THR A 231 7.96 -12.75 -8.34
C THR A 231 7.27 -11.84 -9.36
N THR A 232 7.85 -11.59 -10.54
CA THR A 232 7.21 -10.80 -11.61
C THR A 232 6.08 -11.58 -12.25
N ILE A 233 6.31 -12.86 -12.53
CA ILE A 233 5.29 -13.76 -13.11
C ILE A 233 4.20 -14.09 -12.10
N GLU A 234 4.60 -14.36 -10.85
CA GLU A 234 3.65 -14.61 -9.76
C GLU A 234 2.68 -13.45 -9.52
N LYS A 235 3.19 -12.21 -9.49
CA LYS A 235 2.35 -11.00 -9.38
C LYS A 235 1.34 -10.88 -10.51
N ALA A 236 1.74 -11.21 -11.75
CA ALA A 236 0.83 -11.15 -12.88
C ALA A 236 -0.30 -12.18 -12.76
N ARG A 237 0.03 -13.40 -12.33
CA ARG A 237 -0.96 -14.45 -12.09
C ARG A 237 -1.91 -14.10 -10.95
N GLU A 238 -1.36 -13.63 -9.83
CA GLU A 238 -2.15 -13.19 -8.69
C GLU A 238 -3.13 -12.06 -9.07
N MET A 239 -2.68 -11.09 -9.85
CA MET A 239 -3.52 -10.02 -10.36
C MET A 239 -4.66 -10.55 -11.24
N CYS A 240 -4.39 -11.50 -12.14
CA CYS A 240 -5.43 -12.13 -12.96
C CYS A 240 -6.48 -12.86 -12.10
N GLU A 241 -6.06 -13.57 -11.06
CA GLU A 241 -6.98 -14.26 -10.14
C GLU A 241 -7.83 -13.27 -9.32
N THR A 242 -7.21 -12.23 -8.77
CA THR A 242 -7.94 -11.17 -8.04
C THR A 242 -8.99 -10.51 -8.93
N PHE A 243 -8.65 -10.20 -10.19
CA PHE A 243 -9.59 -9.57 -11.12
C PHE A 243 -10.78 -10.46 -11.46
N LYS A 244 -10.62 -11.78 -11.59
CA LYS A 244 -11.73 -12.72 -11.80
C LYS A 244 -12.82 -12.60 -10.74
N GLY A 245 -12.39 -12.36 -9.49
CA GLY A 245 -13.30 -12.20 -8.33
C GLY A 245 -13.87 -10.79 -8.15
N PHE A 246 -13.31 -9.79 -8.84
CA PHE A 246 -13.61 -8.38 -8.58
C PHE A 246 -13.72 -7.53 -9.86
N ASN A 247 -14.40 -8.03 -10.88
CA ASN A 247 -14.75 -7.24 -12.06
C ASN A 247 -16.09 -6.53 -11.82
N LEU A 248 -16.08 -5.39 -11.12
CA LEU A 248 -17.28 -4.66 -10.70
C LEU A 248 -18.10 -4.11 -11.86
N THR A 249 -17.45 -3.67 -12.92
CA THR A 249 -18.07 -3.02 -14.07
C THR A 249 -18.40 -3.99 -15.19
N ASN A 250 -18.01 -5.27 -15.05
CA ASN A 250 -18.05 -6.26 -16.14
C ASN A 250 -17.37 -5.73 -17.41
N SER A 251 -16.27 -4.98 -17.23
CA SER A 251 -15.50 -4.43 -18.34
C SER A 251 -14.99 -5.55 -19.23
N LEU A 252 -15.54 -5.61 -20.44
CA LEU A 252 -15.17 -6.62 -21.45
C LEU A 252 -13.70 -6.45 -21.86
N GLU A 253 -13.25 -5.21 -21.94
CA GLU A 253 -11.89 -4.88 -22.35
C GLU A 253 -10.86 -5.37 -21.32
N LEU A 254 -11.08 -5.10 -20.04
CA LEU A 254 -10.20 -5.58 -18.98
C LEU A 254 -10.24 -7.11 -18.87
N GLU A 255 -11.40 -7.74 -19.10
CA GLU A 255 -11.52 -9.20 -19.11
C GLU A 255 -10.76 -9.82 -20.29
N GLN A 256 -10.80 -9.20 -21.45
CA GLN A 256 -10.02 -9.63 -22.62
C GLN A 256 -8.50 -9.47 -22.36
N ALA A 257 -8.07 -8.36 -21.78
CA ALA A 257 -6.68 -8.13 -21.38
C ALA A 257 -6.22 -9.15 -20.36
N ARG A 258 -7.02 -9.43 -19.34
CA ARG A 258 -6.76 -10.46 -18.33
C ARG A 258 -6.60 -11.85 -18.99
N ALA A 259 -7.56 -12.24 -19.83
CA ALA A 259 -7.53 -13.56 -20.49
C ALA A 259 -6.33 -13.70 -21.42
N SER A 260 -5.95 -12.64 -22.12
CA SER A 260 -4.78 -12.62 -22.99
C SER A 260 -3.46 -12.74 -22.18
N LEU A 261 -3.37 -11.99 -21.07
CA LEU A 261 -2.21 -12.08 -20.16
C LEU A 261 -2.10 -13.47 -19.53
N GLU A 262 -3.21 -14.03 -19.06
CA GLU A 262 -3.23 -15.40 -18.50
C GLU A 262 -2.79 -16.44 -19.54
N LYS A 263 -3.25 -16.28 -20.79
CA LYS A 263 -2.85 -17.15 -21.91
C LYS A 263 -1.36 -17.02 -22.22
N ALA A 264 -0.82 -15.82 -22.30
CA ALA A 264 0.59 -15.56 -22.56
C ALA A 264 1.53 -16.16 -21.48
N LEU A 265 1.04 -16.22 -20.23
CA LEU A 265 1.81 -16.75 -19.10
C LEU A 265 1.47 -18.22 -18.75
N LYS A 266 0.61 -18.88 -19.53
CA LYS A 266 0.19 -20.25 -19.25
C LYS A 266 1.35 -21.23 -19.41
N GLY A 267 1.73 -21.87 -18.30
CA GLY A 267 2.83 -22.87 -18.30
C GLY A 267 4.23 -22.28 -18.46
N VAL A 268 4.37 -20.96 -18.49
CA VAL A 268 5.66 -20.27 -18.63
C VAL A 268 6.18 -19.88 -17.26
N THR A 269 7.40 -20.27 -16.92
CA THR A 269 8.11 -19.85 -15.71
C THR A 269 9.12 -18.74 -16.02
N ALA A 270 9.60 -18.05 -14.99
CA ALA A 270 10.68 -17.07 -15.19
C ALA A 270 11.99 -17.75 -15.62
N GLU A 271 12.19 -19.04 -15.29
CA GLU A 271 13.31 -19.86 -15.73
C GLU A 271 13.22 -20.12 -17.23
N ASP A 272 12.06 -20.51 -17.75
CA ASP A 272 11.85 -20.71 -19.19
C ASP A 272 12.19 -19.45 -20.01
N ILE A 273 11.79 -18.26 -19.48
CA ILE A 273 12.10 -16.97 -20.11
C ILE A 273 13.59 -16.63 -20.00
N ARG A 274 14.28 -17.06 -18.95
CA ARG A 274 15.74 -16.84 -18.81
C ARG A 274 16.53 -17.72 -19.78
N ASP A 275 16.12 -18.97 -19.94
CA ASP A 275 16.88 -19.98 -20.60
C ASP A 275 16.61 -20.09 -22.11
N SER A 276 15.41 -19.70 -22.56
CA SER A 276 15.00 -19.77 -23.97
C SER A 276 14.71 -18.41 -24.58
N ASP A 277 15.49 -18.02 -25.61
CA ASP A 277 15.23 -16.79 -26.37
C ASP A 277 13.92 -16.86 -27.16
N ALA A 278 13.52 -18.02 -27.60
CA ALA A 278 12.27 -18.23 -28.33
C ALA A 278 11.07 -17.97 -27.38
N VAL A 279 11.11 -18.54 -26.17
CA VAL A 279 10.05 -18.29 -25.14
C VAL A 279 10.02 -16.82 -24.75
N ARG A 280 11.19 -16.22 -24.51
CA ARG A 280 11.32 -14.79 -24.18
C ARG A 280 10.67 -13.89 -25.24
N HIS A 281 10.94 -14.16 -26.49
CA HIS A 281 10.43 -13.40 -27.64
C HIS A 281 8.90 -13.58 -27.77
N ALA A 282 8.44 -14.84 -27.73
CA ALA A 282 7.01 -15.14 -27.79
C ALA A 282 6.20 -14.46 -26.67
N VAL A 283 6.67 -14.57 -25.42
CA VAL A 283 6.00 -13.90 -24.28
C VAL A 283 5.99 -12.38 -24.45
N LYS A 284 7.10 -11.80 -24.94
CA LYS A 284 7.15 -10.36 -25.19
C LYS A 284 6.16 -9.93 -26.26
N GLU A 285 6.11 -10.63 -27.41
CA GLU A 285 5.18 -10.34 -28.51
C GLU A 285 3.72 -10.48 -28.07
N ASP A 286 3.39 -11.57 -27.37
CA ASP A 286 2.04 -11.81 -26.84
C ASP A 286 1.61 -10.67 -25.91
N ILE A 287 2.47 -10.25 -24.97
CA ILE A 287 2.15 -9.17 -24.03
C ILE A 287 2.08 -7.81 -24.72
N ASP A 288 3.01 -7.50 -25.62
CA ASP A 288 3.02 -6.22 -26.35
C ASP A 288 1.80 -6.10 -27.29
N SER A 289 1.18 -7.21 -27.67
CA SER A 289 -0.06 -7.24 -28.46
C SER A 289 -1.33 -6.93 -27.67
N ILE A 290 -1.28 -7.03 -26.33
CA ILE A 290 -2.43 -6.75 -25.46
C ILE A 290 -2.65 -5.26 -25.40
N GLN A 291 -3.83 -4.81 -25.85
CA GLN A 291 -4.26 -3.41 -25.77
C GLN A 291 -5.27 -3.25 -24.65
N ILE A 292 -5.06 -2.26 -23.81
CA ILE A 292 -6.06 -1.75 -22.87
C ILE A 292 -6.30 -0.30 -23.28
N GLY A 293 -7.50 -0.02 -23.78
CA GLY A 293 -7.90 1.35 -24.09
C GLY A 293 -7.87 2.17 -22.80
N ARG A 294 -7.23 3.30 -22.82
CA ARG A 294 -7.42 4.29 -21.76
C ARG A 294 -8.84 4.78 -21.90
N ALA A 295 -9.76 4.20 -21.15
CA ALA A 295 -11.12 4.68 -21.06
C ALA A 295 -11.07 6.17 -20.72
N HIS A 296 -11.57 6.95 -21.63
CA HIS A 296 -11.73 8.39 -21.69
C HIS A 296 -11.37 9.18 -20.41
N VAL A 297 -10.32 10.01 -20.59
CA VAL A 297 -10.05 11.18 -19.75
C VAL A 297 -11.22 12.15 -19.78
#